data_06d15d6ee20e340a8ed1e32aca942133
#
_entry.id   06d15d6ee20e340a8ed1e32aca942133
#
_cell.length_a   1.000
_cell.length_b   1.000
_cell.length_c   1.000
_cell.angle_alpha   90.00
_cell.angle_beta   90.00
_cell.angle_gamma   90.00
#
_symmetry.space_group_name_H-M   'P 1'
#
loop_
_entity.id
_entity.type
_entity.pdbx_description
1 polymer ?
#
loop_
_entity_poly.entity_id
_entity_poly.type
_entity_poly.pdbx_seq_one_letter_code
_entity_poly.pdbx_strand_id
1 'polypeptide(L)'
;GAGGTDRKRILDIMKDSRIGTYGVVGLVLYFMLLHQSLTILPPRITALMILAADPFFKMMTAQLIQMMPYARTAETAKGQVVYRKTSIKAGLLLLIQGTLPTIGLWDFAGLPYLGIAMPALVFYLLYLLMHRRINGYTGDCCGAVFLLTELTFYLTYITLNS
;
A
#
# COMPACT_ATOMS: atom_id res chain seq x y z
N GLY A 1 12.23 -10.03 3.15
CA GLY A 1 12.29 -11.16 3.87
C GLY A 1 12.45 -12.52 3.20
N ALA A 2 12.97 -12.63 1.96
CA ALA A 2 13.16 -13.95 1.32
C ALA A 2 14.17 -14.85 2.07
N GLY A 3 15.03 -14.32 2.93
CA GLY A 3 16.07 -15.07 3.63
C GLY A 3 15.69 -15.60 5.02
N GLY A 4 14.46 -15.38 5.51
CA GLY A 4 14.05 -15.82 6.84
C GLY A 4 12.85 -16.77 6.79
N THR A 5 12.96 -17.91 7.48
CA THR A 5 11.84 -18.86 7.68
C THR A 5 11.17 -18.63 9.03
N ASP A 6 11.92 -18.13 10.02
CA ASP A 6 11.42 -17.82 11.36
C ASP A 6 11.00 -16.34 11.47
N ARG A 7 9.89 -16.09 12.18
CA ARG A 7 9.32 -14.76 12.43
C ARG A 7 10.35 -13.75 12.96
N LYS A 8 11.13 -14.17 13.97
CA LYS A 8 12.14 -13.31 14.61
C LYS A 8 13.19 -12.87 13.58
N ARG A 9 13.73 -13.82 12.82
CA ARG A 9 14.73 -13.55 11.78
C ARG A 9 14.19 -12.63 10.69
N ILE A 10 12.92 -12.81 10.28
CA ILE A 10 12.28 -11.90 9.30
C ILE A 10 12.23 -10.47 9.84
N LEU A 11 11.79 -10.28 11.09
CA LEU A 11 11.71 -8.97 11.72
C LEU A 11 13.08 -8.33 11.92
N ASP A 12 14.12 -9.13 12.24
CA ASP A 12 15.50 -8.64 12.36
C ASP A 12 16.04 -8.17 11.00
N ILE A 13 15.82 -8.94 9.92
CA ILE A 13 16.18 -8.54 8.55
C ILE A 13 15.46 -7.24 8.15
N MET A 14 14.18 -7.11 8.47
CA MET A 14 13.41 -5.89 8.18
C MET A 14 13.88 -4.68 9.02
N LYS A 15 14.52 -4.91 10.17
CA LYS A 15 15.08 -3.82 11.00
C LYS A 15 16.42 -3.33 10.44
N ASP A 16 17.15 -4.18 9.73
CA ASP A 16 18.42 -3.81 9.10
C ASP A 16 18.15 -2.77 7.99
N SER A 17 18.83 -1.63 8.07
CA SER A 17 18.71 -0.54 7.09
C SER A 17 19.46 -0.82 5.79
N ARG A 18 20.25 -1.89 5.73
CA ARG A 18 20.97 -2.29 4.51
C ARG A 18 19.99 -2.89 3.52
N ILE A 19 20.00 -2.35 2.30
CA ILE A 19 19.18 -2.88 1.22
C ILE A 19 19.93 -4.00 0.50
N GLY A 20 19.32 -5.19 0.40
CA GLY A 20 19.89 -6.29 -0.39
C GLY A 20 19.62 -6.11 -1.89
N THR A 21 20.37 -6.83 -2.72
CA THR A 21 20.30 -6.77 -4.19
C THR A 21 18.86 -6.90 -4.72
N TYR A 22 18.10 -7.85 -4.22
CA TYR A 22 16.68 -8.01 -4.62
C TYR A 22 15.82 -6.80 -4.26
N GLY A 23 16.13 -6.13 -3.14
CA GLY A 23 15.43 -4.90 -2.75
C GLY A 23 15.74 -3.75 -3.71
N VAL A 24 16.99 -3.60 -4.13
CA VAL A 24 17.41 -2.60 -5.13
C VAL A 24 16.72 -2.86 -6.47
N VAL A 25 16.77 -4.09 -6.97
CA VAL A 25 16.09 -4.47 -8.22
C VAL A 25 14.59 -4.20 -8.13
N GLY A 26 13.95 -4.57 -7.01
CA GLY A 26 12.53 -4.31 -6.78
C GLY A 26 12.18 -2.82 -6.80
N LEU A 27 13.01 -1.96 -6.18
CA LEU A 27 12.82 -0.51 -6.22
C LEU A 27 13.01 0.07 -7.63
N VAL A 28 14.02 -0.36 -8.36
CA VAL A 28 14.25 0.09 -9.74
C VAL A 28 13.05 -0.27 -10.61
N LEU A 29 12.58 -1.52 -10.55
CA LEU A 29 11.40 -1.97 -11.29
C LEU A 29 10.14 -1.20 -10.89
N TYR A 30 9.94 -0.95 -9.59
CA TYR A 30 8.82 -0.15 -9.11
C TYR A 30 8.83 1.25 -9.71
N PHE A 31 9.96 1.96 -9.64
CA PHE A 31 10.05 3.32 -10.18
C PHE A 31 9.93 3.36 -11.70
N MET A 32 10.47 2.37 -12.41
CA MET A 32 10.29 2.26 -13.87
C MET A 32 8.82 2.07 -14.24
N LEU A 33 8.13 1.16 -13.57
CA LEU A 33 6.70 0.91 -13.81
C LEU A 33 5.84 2.12 -13.44
N LEU A 34 6.11 2.76 -12.31
CA LEU A 34 5.41 3.97 -11.88
C LEU A 34 5.61 5.10 -12.89
N HIS A 35 6.86 5.39 -13.26
CA HIS A 35 7.18 6.42 -14.24
C HIS A 35 6.47 6.16 -15.57
N GLN A 36 6.58 4.94 -16.10
CA GLN A 36 5.93 4.55 -17.34
C GLN A 36 4.40 4.70 -17.25
N SER A 37 3.81 4.29 -16.14
CA SER A 37 2.36 4.41 -15.92
C SER A 37 1.89 5.86 -15.93
N LEU A 38 2.63 6.75 -15.29
CA LEU A 38 2.27 8.16 -15.21
C LEU A 38 2.53 8.95 -16.51
N THR A 39 3.44 8.47 -17.36
CA THR A 39 3.79 9.15 -18.64
C THR A 39 2.95 8.69 -19.82
N ILE A 40 2.39 7.48 -19.81
CA ILE A 40 1.49 6.98 -20.86
C ILE A 40 0.18 7.76 -20.88
N LEU A 41 -0.32 8.17 -19.73
CA LEU A 41 -1.61 8.84 -19.58
C LEU A 41 -1.51 10.34 -19.91
N PRO A 42 -2.58 10.96 -20.45
CA PRO A 42 -2.64 12.41 -20.58
C PRO A 42 -2.43 13.09 -19.22
N PRO A 43 -1.68 14.19 -19.12
CA PRO A 43 -1.33 14.84 -17.84
C PRO A 43 -2.53 15.17 -16.96
N ARG A 44 -3.67 15.55 -17.57
CA ARG A 44 -4.91 15.81 -16.84
C ARG A 44 -5.45 14.55 -16.16
N ILE A 45 -5.48 13.43 -16.87
CA ILE A 45 -5.93 12.15 -16.31
C ILE A 45 -4.98 11.67 -15.23
N THR A 46 -3.68 11.76 -15.46
CA THR A 46 -2.64 11.42 -14.46
C THR A 46 -2.84 12.21 -13.17
N ALA A 47 -3.01 13.53 -13.25
CA ALA A 47 -3.23 14.38 -12.08
C ALA A 47 -4.50 13.99 -11.30
N LEU A 48 -5.60 13.71 -12.02
CA LEU A 48 -6.86 13.27 -11.40
C LEU A 48 -6.71 11.92 -10.73
N MET A 49 -6.02 10.99 -11.36
CA MET A 49 -5.77 9.65 -10.80
C MET A 49 -4.92 9.71 -9.54
N ILE A 50 -3.86 10.51 -9.52
CA ILE A 50 -3.03 10.70 -8.32
C ILE A 50 -3.88 11.30 -7.19
N LEU A 51 -4.69 12.33 -7.50
CA LEU A 51 -5.55 12.97 -6.51
C LEU A 51 -6.59 12.01 -5.91
N ALA A 52 -7.06 11.03 -6.66
CA ALA A 52 -7.99 10.00 -6.18
C ALA A 52 -7.27 8.85 -5.48
N ALA A 53 -6.21 8.32 -6.09
CA ALA A 53 -5.53 7.11 -5.65
C ALA A 53 -4.80 7.31 -4.32
N ASP A 54 -4.03 8.38 -4.19
CA ASP A 54 -3.18 8.61 -3.01
C ASP A 54 -3.97 8.60 -1.69
N PRO A 55 -5.04 9.38 -1.50
CA PRO A 55 -5.81 9.35 -0.26
C PRO A 55 -6.57 8.03 -0.07
N PHE A 56 -7.07 7.42 -1.15
CA PHE A 56 -7.80 6.16 -1.09
C PHE A 56 -6.92 5.00 -0.63
N PHE A 57 -5.74 4.82 -1.23
CA PHE A 57 -4.84 3.72 -0.87
C PHE A 57 -4.15 3.94 0.48
N LYS A 58 -3.92 5.18 0.90
CA LYS A 58 -3.50 5.50 2.27
C LYS A 58 -4.57 5.12 3.29
N MET A 59 -5.83 5.47 3.04
CA MET A 59 -6.97 5.06 3.86
C MET A 59 -7.10 3.55 3.92
N MET A 60 -7.01 2.85 2.77
CA MET A 60 -7.07 1.40 2.70
C MET A 60 -5.93 0.75 3.49
N THR A 61 -4.71 1.26 3.35
CA THR A 61 -3.53 0.78 4.11
C THR A 61 -3.69 0.98 5.61
N ALA A 62 -4.32 2.08 6.05
CA ALA A 62 -4.57 2.35 7.47
C ALA A 62 -5.49 1.31 8.11
N GLN A 63 -6.28 0.56 7.33
CA GLN A 63 -7.10 -0.53 7.85
C GLN A 63 -6.24 -1.69 8.42
N LEU A 64 -5.00 -1.87 7.97
CA LEU A 64 -4.09 -2.87 8.53
C LEU A 64 -3.90 -2.69 10.04
N ILE A 65 -3.87 -1.44 10.53
CA ILE A 65 -3.75 -1.09 11.95
C ILE A 65 -4.94 -1.62 12.76
N GLN A 66 -6.12 -1.69 12.14
CA GLN A 66 -7.33 -2.20 12.77
C GLN A 66 -7.42 -3.73 12.68
N MET A 67 -6.92 -4.31 11.57
CA MET A 67 -7.08 -5.73 11.25
C MET A 67 -6.02 -6.62 11.92
N MET A 68 -4.82 -6.08 12.18
CA MET A 68 -3.68 -6.86 12.69
C MET A 68 -2.98 -6.16 13.85
N PRO A 69 -2.35 -6.92 14.77
CA PRO A 69 -1.48 -6.33 15.80
C PRO A 69 -0.17 -5.83 15.18
N TYR A 70 0.46 -4.85 15.84
CA TYR A 70 1.81 -4.45 15.48
C TYR A 70 2.79 -5.60 15.79
N ALA A 71 3.61 -5.98 14.80
CA ALA A 71 4.43 -7.19 14.88
C ALA A 71 5.62 -7.09 15.84
N ARG A 72 5.99 -5.89 16.32
CA ARG A 72 7.11 -5.62 17.23
C ARG A 72 6.61 -5.09 18.57
N THR A 73 7.40 -5.31 19.63
CA THR A 73 7.21 -4.62 20.93
C THR A 73 7.73 -3.18 20.82
N ALA A 74 7.37 -2.32 21.79
CA ALA A 74 7.87 -0.95 21.84
C ALA A 74 9.41 -0.87 21.87
N GLU A 75 10.06 -1.83 22.53
CA GLU A 75 11.52 -1.92 22.64
C GLU A 75 12.20 -2.31 21.32
N THR A 76 11.53 -3.11 20.50
CA THR A 76 12.07 -3.62 19.23
C THR A 76 11.62 -2.79 18.03
N ALA A 77 10.67 -1.86 18.21
CA ALA A 77 10.17 -1.00 17.15
C ALA A 77 11.21 0.03 16.69
N LYS A 78 11.26 0.33 15.40
CA LYS A 78 12.05 1.45 14.88
C LYS A 78 11.48 2.76 15.46
N GLY A 79 12.32 3.56 16.11
CA GLY A 79 11.92 4.85 16.69
C GLY A 79 10.95 4.74 17.89
N GLN A 80 10.80 3.56 18.50
CA GLN A 80 9.91 3.30 19.64
C GLN A 80 8.44 3.67 19.40
N VAL A 81 8.02 3.79 18.15
CA VAL A 81 6.65 4.14 17.76
C VAL A 81 5.83 2.86 17.61
N VAL A 82 4.76 2.75 18.39
CA VAL A 82 3.75 1.71 18.27
C VAL A 82 2.43 2.37 17.88
N TYR A 83 1.89 1.96 16.75
CA TYR A 83 0.60 2.48 16.28
C TYR A 83 -0.53 1.94 17.15
N ARG A 84 -1.37 2.85 17.66
CA ARG A 84 -2.59 2.50 18.40
C ARG A 84 -3.76 2.37 17.44
N LYS A 85 -4.72 1.52 17.79
CA LYS A 85 -5.99 1.42 17.07
C LYS A 85 -6.67 2.78 17.02
N THR A 86 -7.16 3.13 15.84
CA THR A 86 -7.82 4.40 15.59
C THR A 86 -9.21 4.41 16.26
N SER A 87 -9.64 5.55 16.79
CA SER A 87 -11.01 5.70 17.29
C SER A 87 -12.02 5.62 16.15
N ILE A 88 -13.26 5.24 16.46
CA ILE A 88 -14.36 5.15 15.45
C ILE A 88 -14.51 6.48 14.69
N LYS A 89 -14.47 7.61 15.41
CA LYS A 89 -14.56 8.96 14.79
C LYS A 89 -13.45 9.21 13.80
N ALA A 90 -12.20 8.90 14.19
CA ALA A 90 -11.06 9.05 13.30
C ALA A 90 -11.11 8.07 12.11
N GLY A 91 -11.62 6.85 12.32
CA GLY A 91 -11.87 5.88 11.26
C GLY A 91 -12.90 6.37 10.23
N LEU A 92 -14.00 6.98 10.69
CA LEU A 92 -15.01 7.58 9.81
C LEU A 92 -14.44 8.78 9.01
N LEU A 93 -13.65 9.64 9.66
CA LEU A 93 -12.99 10.77 8.97
C LEU A 93 -12.04 10.28 7.88
N LEU A 94 -11.23 9.26 8.18
CA LEU A 94 -10.34 8.64 7.20
C LEU A 94 -11.13 8.02 6.04
N LEU A 95 -12.25 7.34 6.33
CA LEU A 95 -13.11 6.77 5.30
C LEU A 95 -13.65 7.87 4.36
N ILE A 96 -14.20 8.94 4.91
CA ILE A 96 -14.72 10.07 4.12
C ILE A 96 -13.60 10.71 3.30
N GLN A 97 -12.49 11.03 3.94
CA GLN A 97 -11.35 11.68 3.28
C GLN A 97 -10.73 10.84 2.18
N GLY A 98 -10.67 9.51 2.35
CA GLY A 98 -10.12 8.59 1.37
C GLY A 98 -11.06 8.28 0.22
N THR A 99 -12.38 8.18 0.48
CA THR A 99 -13.36 7.78 -0.55
C THR A 99 -13.95 8.95 -1.33
N LEU A 100 -14.11 10.13 -0.72
CA LEU A 100 -14.76 11.27 -1.36
C LEU A 100 -14.08 11.71 -2.68
N PRO A 101 -12.74 11.88 -2.74
CA PRO A 101 -12.07 12.19 -4.00
C PRO A 101 -12.24 11.11 -5.06
N THR A 102 -12.23 9.85 -4.64
CA THR A 102 -12.36 8.69 -5.55
C THR A 102 -13.76 8.62 -6.17
N ILE A 103 -14.80 8.83 -5.37
CA ILE A 103 -16.19 8.85 -5.87
C ILE A 103 -16.40 10.00 -6.85
N GLY A 104 -15.92 11.21 -6.52
CA GLY A 104 -16.05 12.38 -7.40
C GLY A 104 -15.32 12.23 -8.73
N LEU A 105 -14.24 11.45 -8.76
CA LEU A 105 -13.45 11.20 -9.97
C LEU A 105 -13.89 9.96 -10.74
N TRP A 106 -14.67 9.06 -10.12
CA TRP A 106 -15.17 7.85 -10.74
C TRP A 106 -15.98 8.12 -12.00
N ASP A 107 -16.96 9.01 -11.87
CA ASP A 107 -17.80 9.40 -13.00
C ASP A 107 -17.05 10.27 -14.02
N PHE A 108 -16.09 11.09 -13.55
CA PHE A 108 -15.37 12.04 -14.39
C PHE A 108 -14.25 11.42 -15.22
N ALA A 109 -13.59 10.39 -14.69
CA ALA A 109 -12.44 9.72 -15.33
C ALA A 109 -12.81 8.38 -16.00
N GLY A 110 -14.06 7.93 -15.90
CA GLY A 110 -14.50 6.65 -16.46
C GLY A 110 -13.77 5.46 -15.84
N LEU A 111 -13.50 5.51 -14.53
CA LEU A 111 -12.75 4.47 -13.83
C LEU A 111 -13.52 3.13 -13.82
N PRO A 112 -12.99 2.06 -14.39
CA PRO A 112 -13.65 0.76 -14.37
C PRO A 112 -13.61 0.15 -12.96
N TYR A 113 -14.65 -0.58 -12.56
CA TYR A 113 -14.72 -1.27 -11.24
C TYR A 113 -13.54 -2.21 -10.99
N LEU A 114 -12.97 -2.81 -12.03
CA LEU A 114 -11.73 -3.60 -11.98
C LEU A 114 -10.53 -2.77 -11.50
N GLY A 115 -10.55 -1.45 -11.70
CA GLY A 115 -9.52 -0.54 -11.19
C GLY A 115 -9.39 -0.58 -9.66
N ILE A 116 -10.46 -0.92 -8.93
CA ILE A 116 -10.40 -1.14 -7.47
C ILE A 116 -10.26 -2.63 -7.12
N ALA A 117 -10.86 -3.52 -7.89
CA ALA A 117 -10.85 -4.95 -7.58
C ALA A 117 -9.42 -5.54 -7.58
N MET A 118 -8.58 -5.15 -8.54
CA MET A 118 -7.20 -5.65 -8.62
C MET A 118 -6.32 -5.15 -7.46
N PRO A 119 -6.29 -3.85 -7.11
CA PRO A 119 -5.62 -3.39 -5.89
C PRO A 119 -6.15 -4.04 -4.62
N ALA A 120 -7.46 -4.27 -4.50
CA ALA A 120 -8.05 -4.96 -3.35
C ALA A 120 -7.55 -6.41 -3.24
N LEU A 121 -7.41 -7.12 -4.36
CA LEU A 121 -6.80 -8.45 -4.40
C LEU A 121 -5.34 -8.40 -3.94
N VAL A 122 -4.54 -7.45 -4.43
CA VAL A 122 -3.14 -7.28 -4.01
C VAL A 122 -3.06 -6.95 -2.51
N PHE A 123 -3.92 -6.06 -2.01
CA PHE A 123 -4.02 -5.78 -0.57
C PHE A 123 -4.28 -7.04 0.23
N TYR A 124 -5.25 -7.85 -0.19
CA TYR A 124 -5.60 -9.09 0.50
C TYR A 124 -4.47 -10.12 0.48
N LEU A 125 -3.78 -10.28 -0.65
CA LEU A 125 -2.61 -11.18 -0.75
C LEU A 125 -1.46 -10.73 0.17
N LEU A 126 -1.19 -9.42 0.23
CA LEU A 126 -0.18 -8.85 1.13
C LEU A 126 -0.59 -9.01 2.59
N TYR A 127 -1.88 -8.81 2.93
CA TYR A 127 -2.43 -9.09 4.25
C TYR A 127 -2.18 -10.55 4.65
N LEU A 128 -2.52 -11.51 3.79
CA LEU A 128 -2.29 -12.94 4.04
C LEU A 128 -0.81 -13.27 4.23
N LEU A 129 0.06 -12.66 3.41
CA LEU A 129 1.51 -12.84 3.51
C LEU A 129 2.03 -12.36 4.87
N MET A 130 1.64 -11.16 5.29
CA MET A 130 2.02 -10.58 6.59
C MET A 130 1.47 -11.42 7.75
N HIS A 131 0.20 -11.82 7.67
CA HIS A 131 -0.42 -12.65 8.70
C HIS A 131 0.32 -13.99 8.86
N ARG A 132 0.63 -14.67 7.75
CA ARG A 132 1.33 -15.97 7.78
C ARG A 132 2.79 -15.87 8.19
N ARG A 133 3.50 -14.81 7.81
CA ARG A 133 4.95 -14.69 8.01
C ARG A 133 5.34 -14.04 9.33
N ILE A 134 4.64 -13.00 9.73
CA ILE A 134 5.00 -12.20 10.91
C ILE A 134 3.87 -12.04 11.93
N ASN A 135 2.69 -12.58 11.62
CA ASN A 135 1.48 -12.51 12.45
C ASN A 135 1.18 -11.07 12.92
N GLY A 136 1.24 -10.12 11.99
CA GLY A 136 1.05 -8.70 12.27
C GLY A 136 1.60 -7.81 11.16
N TYR A 137 1.69 -6.50 11.42
CA TYR A 137 2.24 -5.52 10.49
C TYR A 137 3.41 -4.74 11.10
N THR A 138 4.21 -4.09 10.25
CA THR A 138 5.21 -3.07 10.61
C THR A 138 4.98 -1.82 9.76
N GLY A 139 5.63 -0.69 10.08
CA GLY A 139 5.55 0.52 9.26
C GLY A 139 6.01 0.27 7.81
N ASP A 140 7.08 -0.51 7.64
CA ASP A 140 7.61 -0.88 6.31
C ASP A 140 6.58 -1.69 5.50
N CYS A 141 5.80 -2.56 6.18
CA CYS A 141 4.70 -3.29 5.54
C CYS A 141 3.59 -2.35 5.06
N CYS A 142 3.21 -1.36 5.87
CA CYS A 142 2.21 -0.37 5.47
C CYS A 142 2.68 0.42 4.23
N GLY A 143 3.95 0.85 4.20
CA GLY A 143 4.54 1.50 3.03
C GLY A 143 4.48 0.63 1.78
N ALA A 144 4.88 -0.65 1.89
CA ALA A 144 4.84 -1.59 0.77
C ALA A 144 3.41 -1.85 0.26
N VAL A 145 2.43 -2.00 1.17
CA VAL A 145 1.02 -2.17 0.80
C VAL A 145 0.51 -0.96 0.05
N PHE A 146 0.74 0.25 0.56
CA PHE A 146 0.35 1.49 -0.09
C PHE A 146 0.92 1.58 -1.52
N LEU A 147 2.24 1.46 -1.67
CA LEU A 147 2.91 1.61 -2.95
C LEU A 147 2.49 0.56 -3.98
N LEU A 148 2.35 -0.70 -3.57
CA LEU A 148 1.98 -1.78 -4.49
C LEU A 148 0.51 -1.74 -4.90
N THR A 149 -0.40 -1.37 -4.01
CA THR A 149 -1.82 -1.23 -4.35
C THR A 149 -2.05 -0.04 -5.26
N GLU A 150 -1.39 1.08 -5.01
CA GLU A 150 -1.45 2.27 -5.85
C GLU A 150 -0.88 2.00 -7.26
N LEU A 151 0.30 1.38 -7.36
CA LEU A 151 0.88 0.99 -8.65
C LEU A 151 -0.04 0.04 -9.42
N THR A 152 -0.63 -0.95 -8.73
CA THR A 152 -1.59 -1.89 -9.35
C THR A 152 -2.79 -1.14 -9.91
N PHE A 153 -3.28 -0.12 -9.24
CA PHE A 153 -4.36 0.73 -9.72
C PHE A 153 -4.00 1.41 -11.05
N TYR A 154 -2.83 2.05 -11.15
CA TYR A 154 -2.38 2.69 -12.39
C TYR A 154 -2.23 1.69 -13.52
N LEU A 155 -1.59 0.55 -13.28
CA LEU A 155 -1.39 -0.49 -14.27
C LEU A 155 -2.73 -1.07 -14.76
N THR A 156 -3.68 -1.31 -13.83
CA THR A 156 -5.01 -1.82 -14.19
C THR A 156 -5.77 -0.81 -15.04
N TYR A 157 -5.73 0.46 -14.67
CA TYR A 157 -6.38 1.52 -15.43
C TYR A 157 -5.84 1.59 -16.87
N ILE A 158 -4.52 1.59 -17.05
CA ILE A 158 -3.89 1.64 -18.37
C ILE A 158 -4.30 0.42 -19.19
N THR A 159 -4.22 -0.78 -18.63
CA THR A 159 -4.55 -2.03 -19.34
C THR A 159 -6.00 -2.10 -19.79
N LEU A 160 -6.92 -1.46 -19.05
CA LEU A 160 -8.34 -1.47 -19.40
C LEU A 160 -8.73 -0.36 -20.38
N ASN A 161 -7.88 0.65 -20.57
CA ASN A 161 -8.13 1.80 -21.45
C ASN A 161 -7.16 1.87 -22.65
N SER A 162 -6.27 0.88 -22.79
CA SER A 162 -5.46 0.66 -24.00
C SER A 162 -6.18 -0.29 -24.95
#